data_8561b005779296735c453f93afab32b6
#
_entry.id   8561b005779296735c453f93afab32b6
#
_cell.length_a   1.000
_cell.length_b   1.000
_cell.length_c   1.000
_cell.angle_alpha   90.00
_cell.angle_beta   90.00
_cell.angle_gamma   90.00
#
_symmetry.space_group_name_H-M   'P 1'
#
loop_
_entity.id
_entity.type
_entity.pdbx_description
1 polymer ?
#
loop_
_entity_poly.entity_id
_entity_poly.type
_entity_poly.pdbx_seq_one_letter_code
_entity_poly.pdbx_strand_id
1 'polypeptide(L)'
;MSKKPVIAILGGTGHEGTGLALRWASNGYQVIIGSRKEEKALRVAGELNEILGDDLIIGLENAAAAKKGDINVLTVVQAAHQAALSGLKDDLQGKILIDATAQITFPDPKPPAPPSAARKAQDLLGPDVPVVAAFQNIPAHALKNLAKDLDSDVLVCADDRDAAETVMELIRGAGMNTYYAGD
;
A
#
# COMPACT_ATOMS: atom_id res chain seq x y z
N MET A 1 -8.17 -13.79 19.87
CA MET A 1 -7.29 -13.16 18.84
C MET A 1 -8.09 -12.02 18.23
N SER A 2 -7.58 -10.80 18.19
CA SER A 2 -8.22 -9.70 17.46
C SER A 2 -8.30 -10.03 15.98
N LYS A 3 -9.40 -9.64 15.33
CA LYS A 3 -9.54 -9.80 13.88
C LYS A 3 -8.47 -8.98 13.17
N LYS A 4 -7.74 -9.58 12.22
CA LYS A 4 -6.78 -8.84 11.39
C LYS A 4 -7.51 -7.79 10.56
N PRO A 5 -6.92 -6.60 10.34
CA PRO A 5 -7.50 -5.59 9.48
C PRO A 5 -7.55 -6.05 8.02
N VAL A 6 -8.55 -5.56 7.30
CA VAL A 6 -8.66 -5.72 5.84
C VAL A 6 -7.77 -4.67 5.18
N ILE A 7 -6.91 -5.08 4.26
CA ILE A 7 -5.97 -4.20 3.57
C ILE A 7 -6.46 -3.95 2.15
N ALA A 8 -6.68 -2.69 1.78
CA ALA A 8 -7.00 -2.33 0.40
C ALA A 8 -5.79 -1.70 -0.29
N ILE A 9 -5.38 -2.26 -1.43
CA ILE A 9 -4.25 -1.77 -2.22
C ILE A 9 -4.78 -1.03 -3.44
N LEU A 10 -4.78 0.29 -3.36
CA LEU A 10 -5.31 1.20 -4.37
C LEU A 10 -4.32 1.33 -5.53
N GLY A 11 -4.78 1.06 -6.76
CA GLY A 11 -3.91 0.88 -7.91
C GLY A 11 -3.08 -0.41 -7.85
N GLY A 12 -3.51 -1.41 -7.08
CA GLY A 12 -2.78 -2.61 -6.68
C GLY A 12 -2.48 -3.63 -7.77
N THR A 13 -2.83 -3.37 -9.02
CA THR A 13 -2.61 -4.32 -10.13
C THR A 13 -1.19 -4.27 -10.72
N GLY A 14 -0.30 -3.45 -10.19
CA GLY A 14 1.11 -3.34 -10.58
C GLY A 14 2.02 -4.33 -9.82
N HIS A 15 3.32 -4.31 -10.12
CA HIS A 15 4.28 -5.23 -9.51
C HIS A 15 4.37 -5.10 -8.00
N GLU A 16 4.39 -3.88 -7.49
CA GLU A 16 4.46 -3.62 -6.05
C GLU A 16 3.18 -4.03 -5.34
N GLY A 17 2.02 -3.58 -5.83
CA GLY A 17 0.73 -3.90 -5.23
C GLY A 17 0.45 -5.41 -5.19
N THR A 18 0.74 -6.13 -6.28
CA THR A 18 0.56 -7.59 -6.32
C THR A 18 1.55 -8.32 -5.41
N GLY A 19 2.78 -7.82 -5.26
CA GLY A 19 3.77 -8.37 -4.35
C GLY A 19 3.37 -8.19 -2.87
N LEU A 20 2.93 -6.98 -2.50
CA LEU A 20 2.41 -6.70 -1.15
C LEU A 20 1.16 -7.53 -0.84
N ALA A 21 0.25 -7.68 -1.82
CA ALA A 21 -0.95 -8.51 -1.66
C ALA A 21 -0.59 -9.96 -1.31
N LEU A 22 0.35 -10.56 -2.05
CA LEU A 22 0.82 -11.92 -1.78
C LEU A 22 1.44 -12.05 -0.38
N ARG A 23 2.27 -11.10 0.04
CA ARG A 23 2.91 -11.11 1.36
C ARG A 23 1.90 -11.05 2.50
N TRP A 24 0.93 -10.14 2.44
CA TRP A 24 -0.10 -10.06 3.48
C TRP A 24 -1.04 -11.25 3.45
N ALA A 25 -1.51 -11.66 2.26
CA ALA A 25 -2.43 -12.79 2.16
C ALA A 25 -1.78 -14.12 2.58
N SER A 26 -0.50 -14.37 2.25
CA SER A 26 0.23 -15.56 2.73
C SER A 26 0.37 -15.60 4.25
N ASN A 27 0.22 -14.46 4.92
CA ASN A 27 0.18 -14.35 6.37
C ASN A 27 -1.26 -14.22 6.91
N GLY A 28 -2.27 -14.58 6.12
CA GLY A 28 -3.68 -14.70 6.54
C GLY A 28 -4.42 -13.37 6.71
N TYR A 29 -3.99 -12.30 6.02
CA TYR A 29 -4.77 -11.06 5.91
C TYR A 29 -5.74 -11.15 4.74
N GLN A 30 -6.93 -10.58 4.92
CA GLN A 30 -7.81 -10.31 3.78
C GLN A 30 -7.30 -9.09 3.02
N VAL A 31 -7.13 -9.22 1.71
CA VAL A 31 -6.59 -8.16 0.85
C VAL A 31 -7.56 -7.83 -0.27
N ILE A 32 -7.68 -6.54 -0.57
CA ILE A 32 -8.48 -6.04 -1.68
C ILE A 32 -7.52 -5.39 -2.70
N ILE A 33 -7.49 -5.91 -3.91
CA ILE A 33 -6.83 -5.25 -5.05
C ILE A 33 -7.79 -4.22 -5.63
N GLY A 34 -7.42 -2.94 -5.52
CA GLY A 34 -8.12 -1.84 -6.15
C GLY A 34 -7.58 -1.53 -7.55
N SER A 35 -8.46 -1.18 -8.47
CA SER A 35 -8.10 -0.70 -9.81
C SER A 35 -9.13 0.31 -10.32
N ARG A 36 -8.77 1.16 -11.27
CA ARG A 36 -9.71 2.02 -12.01
C ARG A 36 -10.69 1.20 -12.89
N LYS A 37 -10.36 -0.06 -13.17
CA LYS A 37 -11.18 -1.02 -13.91
C LYS A 37 -11.36 -2.25 -13.05
N GLU A 38 -12.58 -2.47 -12.57
CA GLU A 38 -12.91 -3.58 -11.69
C GLU A 38 -12.56 -4.94 -12.32
N GLU A 39 -12.83 -5.13 -13.60
CA GLU A 39 -12.49 -6.36 -14.33
C GLU A 39 -10.99 -6.71 -14.24
N LYS A 40 -10.12 -5.68 -14.28
CA LYS A 40 -8.68 -5.89 -14.11
C LYS A 40 -8.34 -6.29 -12.68
N ALA A 41 -9.00 -5.70 -11.69
CA ALA A 41 -8.80 -6.05 -10.28
C ALA A 41 -9.23 -7.48 -9.99
N LEU A 42 -10.40 -7.88 -10.48
CA LEU A 42 -10.93 -9.24 -10.35
C LEU A 42 -9.99 -10.29 -10.96
N ARG A 43 -9.53 -10.04 -12.19
CA ARG A 43 -8.60 -10.95 -12.87
C ARG A 43 -7.29 -11.10 -12.10
N VAL A 44 -6.70 -9.98 -11.65
CA VAL A 44 -5.44 -10.01 -10.89
C VAL A 44 -5.63 -10.70 -9.54
N ALA A 45 -6.74 -10.46 -8.84
CA ALA A 45 -7.05 -11.14 -7.58
C ALA A 45 -7.15 -12.66 -7.77
N GLY A 46 -7.83 -13.11 -8.83
CA GLY A 46 -7.89 -14.55 -9.17
C GLY A 46 -6.52 -15.16 -9.43
N GLU A 47 -5.68 -14.52 -10.25
CA GLU A 47 -4.31 -14.96 -10.51
C GLU A 47 -3.46 -15.08 -9.22
N LEU A 48 -3.64 -14.16 -8.28
CA LEU A 48 -2.92 -14.20 -7.00
C LEU A 48 -3.45 -15.29 -6.06
N ASN A 49 -4.76 -15.52 -6.02
CA ASN A 49 -5.37 -16.59 -5.26
C ASN A 49 -4.94 -17.98 -5.77
N GLU A 50 -4.81 -18.15 -7.08
CA GLU A 50 -4.25 -19.38 -7.67
C GLU A 50 -2.81 -19.63 -7.19
N ILE A 51 -1.98 -18.59 -7.09
CA ILE A 51 -0.60 -18.70 -6.57
C ILE A 51 -0.59 -19.07 -5.09
N LEU A 52 -1.52 -18.52 -4.29
CA LEU A 52 -1.62 -18.78 -2.86
C LEU A 52 -2.25 -20.14 -2.53
N GLY A 53 -3.12 -20.64 -3.40
CA GLY A 53 -3.98 -21.77 -3.10
C GLY A 53 -5.08 -21.44 -2.06
N ASP A 54 -5.49 -20.16 -1.98
CA ASP A 54 -6.47 -19.64 -1.02
C ASP A 54 -7.24 -18.46 -1.64
N ASP A 55 -8.42 -18.11 -1.10
CA ASP A 55 -9.34 -17.07 -1.58
C ASP A 55 -9.31 -15.81 -0.69
N LEU A 56 -8.12 -15.37 -0.25
CA LEU A 56 -7.95 -14.22 0.64
C LEU A 56 -7.90 -12.87 -0.08
N ILE A 57 -7.76 -12.87 -1.41
CA ILE A 57 -7.63 -11.65 -2.21
C ILE A 57 -8.87 -11.46 -3.07
N ILE A 58 -9.50 -10.29 -2.98
CA ILE A 58 -10.62 -9.90 -3.83
C ILE A 58 -10.26 -8.70 -4.71
N GLY A 59 -10.90 -8.57 -5.86
CA GLY A 59 -10.74 -7.42 -6.76
C GLY A 59 -11.95 -6.50 -6.67
N LEU A 60 -11.71 -5.18 -6.62
CA LEU A 60 -12.77 -4.16 -6.65
C LEU A 60 -12.30 -2.93 -7.44
N GLU A 61 -13.24 -2.05 -7.77
CA GLU A 61 -12.92 -0.69 -8.18
C GLU A 61 -12.29 0.08 -6.99
N ASN A 62 -11.39 1.07 -7.26
CA ASN A 62 -10.59 1.76 -6.22
C ASN A 62 -11.45 2.40 -5.12
N ALA A 63 -12.54 3.08 -5.45
CA ALA A 63 -13.40 3.72 -4.45
C ALA A 63 -14.09 2.68 -3.55
N ALA A 64 -14.58 1.59 -4.13
CA ALA A 64 -15.15 0.48 -3.38
C ALA A 64 -14.11 -0.22 -2.50
N ALA A 65 -12.88 -0.37 -3.01
CA ALA A 65 -11.75 -0.91 -2.24
C ALA A 65 -11.40 0.00 -1.06
N ALA A 66 -11.27 1.31 -1.27
CA ALA A 66 -10.95 2.29 -0.23
C ALA A 66 -11.99 2.31 0.89
N LYS A 67 -13.28 2.24 0.55
CA LYS A 67 -14.37 2.16 1.54
C LYS A 67 -14.31 0.90 2.39
N LYS A 68 -13.95 -0.23 1.78
CA LYS A 68 -14.02 -1.55 2.41
C LYS A 68 -12.77 -1.92 3.20
N GLY A 69 -11.62 -1.35 2.85
CA GLY A 69 -10.37 -1.55 3.59
C GLY A 69 -10.39 -0.83 4.94
N ASP A 70 -9.81 -1.45 5.95
CA ASP A 70 -9.53 -0.82 7.24
C ASP A 70 -8.25 0.03 7.14
N ILE A 71 -7.26 -0.44 6.40
CA ILE A 71 -6.01 0.25 6.07
C ILE A 71 -5.88 0.28 4.54
N ASN A 72 -5.54 1.45 3.99
CA ASN A 72 -5.38 1.64 2.55
C ASN A 72 -3.91 1.81 2.18
N VAL A 73 -3.49 1.22 1.06
CA VAL A 73 -2.11 1.31 0.52
C VAL A 73 -2.17 1.86 -0.88
N LEU A 74 -1.53 2.99 -1.13
CA LEU A 74 -1.46 3.58 -2.47
C LEU A 74 -0.20 3.12 -3.20
N THR A 75 -0.38 2.40 -4.32
CA THR A 75 0.72 1.85 -5.14
C THR A 75 0.64 2.34 -6.59
N VAL A 76 0.42 3.64 -6.78
CA VAL A 76 0.34 4.25 -8.10
C VAL A 76 1.68 4.91 -8.48
N VAL A 77 1.88 5.12 -9.77
CA VAL A 77 3.02 5.92 -10.26
C VAL A 77 2.86 7.38 -9.88
N GLN A 78 3.96 8.11 -9.69
CA GLN A 78 3.95 9.51 -9.28
C GLN A 78 3.02 10.40 -10.12
N ALA A 79 2.99 10.21 -11.43
CA ALA A 79 2.12 11.00 -12.34
C ALA A 79 0.63 10.84 -12.06
N ALA A 80 0.21 9.74 -11.45
CA ALA A 80 -1.19 9.47 -11.11
C ALA A 80 -1.55 9.78 -9.64
N HIS A 81 -0.55 10.09 -8.80
CA HIS A 81 -0.67 10.22 -7.35
C HIS A 81 -1.76 11.22 -6.94
N GLN A 82 -1.63 12.47 -7.33
CA GLN A 82 -2.56 13.52 -6.93
C GLN A 82 -3.99 13.28 -7.43
N ALA A 83 -4.13 12.83 -8.68
CA ALA A 83 -5.45 12.54 -9.27
C ALA A 83 -6.14 11.37 -8.55
N ALA A 84 -5.37 10.32 -8.20
CA ALA A 84 -5.90 9.18 -7.44
C ALA A 84 -6.38 9.60 -6.06
N LEU A 85 -5.58 10.36 -5.32
CA LEU A 85 -5.93 10.84 -3.98
C LEU A 85 -7.13 11.79 -3.98
N SER A 86 -7.18 12.73 -4.94
CA SER A 86 -8.32 13.65 -5.06
C SER A 86 -9.63 12.90 -5.32
N GLY A 87 -9.59 11.83 -6.12
CA GLY A 87 -10.78 11.02 -6.42
C GLY A 87 -11.20 10.08 -5.28
N LEU A 88 -10.35 9.87 -4.28
CA LEU A 88 -10.60 8.92 -3.18
C LEU A 88 -10.69 9.62 -1.81
N LYS A 89 -10.58 10.94 -1.77
CA LYS A 89 -10.47 11.72 -0.53
C LYS A 89 -11.59 11.40 0.47
N ASP A 90 -12.84 11.36 -0.01
CA ASP A 90 -13.99 11.10 0.85
C ASP A 90 -14.05 9.64 1.33
N ASP A 91 -13.56 8.70 0.50
CA ASP A 91 -13.56 7.27 0.79
C ASP A 91 -12.47 6.85 1.79
N LEU A 92 -11.46 7.70 1.97
CA LEU A 92 -10.33 7.51 2.89
C LEU A 92 -10.53 8.11 4.28
N GLN A 93 -11.57 8.91 4.49
CA GLN A 93 -11.81 9.60 5.77
C GLN A 93 -11.83 8.64 6.96
N GLY A 94 -11.10 9.00 8.01
CA GLY A 94 -10.98 8.22 9.25
C GLY A 94 -10.14 6.95 9.13
N LYS A 95 -9.36 6.79 8.05
CA LYS A 95 -8.54 5.59 7.79
C LYS A 95 -7.08 5.96 7.59
N ILE A 96 -6.18 5.04 7.94
CA ILE A 96 -4.75 5.19 7.64
C ILE A 96 -4.52 4.96 6.14
N LEU A 97 -3.75 5.86 5.53
CA LEU A 97 -3.21 5.68 4.18
C LEU A 97 -1.71 5.41 4.24
N ILE A 98 -1.29 4.27 3.73
CA ILE A 98 0.13 3.98 3.44
C ILE A 98 0.43 4.48 2.04
N ASP A 99 1.31 5.45 1.90
CA ASP A 99 1.77 5.95 0.59
C ASP A 99 3.10 5.28 0.22
N ALA A 100 3.06 4.38 -0.76
CA ALA A 100 4.23 3.70 -1.30
C ALA A 100 4.81 4.39 -2.54
N THR A 101 4.32 5.58 -2.90
CA THR A 101 4.73 6.27 -4.12
C THR A 101 6.17 6.78 -4.03
N ALA A 102 7.03 6.30 -4.91
CA ALA A 102 8.39 6.81 -5.07
C ALA A 102 8.43 7.98 -6.07
N GLN A 103 9.00 9.11 -5.65
CA GLN A 103 9.20 10.29 -6.50
C GLN A 103 10.50 10.17 -7.30
N ILE A 104 10.60 9.19 -8.18
CA ILE A 104 11.78 8.94 -9.00
C ILE A 104 11.44 9.12 -10.47
N THR A 105 12.26 9.85 -11.20
CA THR A 105 12.14 10.04 -12.65
C THR A 105 13.27 9.32 -13.36
N PHE A 106 12.95 8.45 -14.29
CA PHE A 106 13.92 7.78 -15.15
C PHE A 106 14.01 8.50 -16.52
N PRO A 107 15.15 8.46 -17.22
CA PRO A 107 16.36 7.66 -16.95
C PRO A 107 17.39 8.33 -16.04
N ASP A 108 17.17 9.56 -15.57
CA ASP A 108 18.11 10.33 -14.74
C ASP A 108 17.51 10.48 -13.32
N PRO A 109 17.70 9.48 -12.43
CA PRO A 109 17.16 9.53 -11.08
C PRO A 109 17.89 10.60 -10.26
N LYS A 110 17.13 11.63 -9.84
CA LYS A 110 17.59 12.68 -8.93
C LYS A 110 16.87 12.56 -7.60
N PRO A 111 17.50 13.04 -6.51
CA PRO A 111 16.78 13.18 -5.26
C PRO A 111 15.48 13.98 -5.49
N PRO A 112 14.35 13.50 -4.98
CA PRO A 112 13.08 14.21 -5.17
C PRO A 112 13.14 15.58 -4.51
N ALA A 113 12.56 16.58 -5.18
CA ALA A 113 12.39 17.90 -4.60
C ALA A 113 11.27 17.87 -3.54
N PRO A 114 11.44 18.58 -2.41
CA PRO A 114 10.37 18.72 -1.42
C PRO A 114 9.15 19.47 -2.02
N PRO A 115 7.95 19.25 -1.45
CA PRO A 115 7.64 18.27 -0.42
C PRO A 115 7.57 16.84 -0.96
N SER A 116 7.72 15.84 -0.08
CA SER A 116 7.61 14.41 -0.40
C SER A 116 6.22 14.04 -0.95
N ALA A 117 6.07 12.85 -1.55
CA ALA A 117 4.77 12.37 -1.99
C ALA A 117 3.80 12.24 -0.81
N ALA A 118 4.24 11.63 0.29
CA ALA A 118 3.44 11.48 1.49
C ALA A 118 3.05 12.84 2.11
N ARG A 119 3.94 13.83 2.12
CA ARG A 119 3.60 15.19 2.58
C ARG A 119 2.50 15.81 1.69
N LYS A 120 2.61 15.69 0.37
CA LYS A 120 1.57 16.15 -0.56
C LYS A 120 0.24 15.43 -0.34
N ALA A 121 0.30 14.12 -0.05
CA ALA A 121 -0.89 13.34 0.28
C ALA A 121 -1.54 13.84 1.58
N GLN A 122 -0.75 14.05 2.65
CA GLN A 122 -1.24 14.56 3.93
C GLN A 122 -1.88 15.93 3.78
N ASP A 123 -1.24 16.86 3.06
CA ASP A 123 -1.77 18.21 2.81
C ASP A 123 -3.09 18.18 2.02
N LEU A 124 -3.24 17.23 1.08
CA LEU A 124 -4.45 17.08 0.28
C LEU A 124 -5.60 16.43 1.06
N LEU A 125 -5.31 15.38 1.83
CA LEU A 125 -6.32 14.57 2.51
C LEU A 125 -6.81 15.22 3.82
N GLY A 126 -5.94 15.98 4.48
CA GLY A 126 -6.25 16.62 5.76
C GLY A 126 -5.96 15.73 6.98
N PRO A 127 -6.25 16.23 8.19
CA PRO A 127 -5.86 15.56 9.44
C PRO A 127 -6.63 14.27 9.74
N ASP A 128 -7.81 14.08 9.15
CA ASP A 128 -8.64 12.90 9.41
C ASP A 128 -8.16 11.64 8.69
N VAL A 129 -7.13 11.77 7.84
CA VAL A 129 -6.47 10.67 7.14
C VAL A 129 -4.98 10.69 7.45
N PRO A 130 -4.52 9.99 8.51
CA PRO A 130 -3.09 9.87 8.78
C PRO A 130 -2.37 9.21 7.59
N VAL A 131 -1.34 9.89 7.06
CA VAL A 131 -0.54 9.37 5.94
C VAL A 131 0.78 8.84 6.47
N VAL A 132 1.10 7.60 6.11
CA VAL A 132 2.33 6.91 6.49
C VAL A 132 3.12 6.58 5.22
N ALA A 133 4.32 7.11 5.06
CA ALA A 133 5.23 6.74 3.99
C ALA A 133 5.91 5.41 4.30
N ALA A 134 5.79 4.41 3.41
CA ALA A 134 6.45 3.12 3.56
C ALA A 134 6.63 2.43 2.20
N PHE A 135 7.59 1.51 2.11
CA PHE A 135 7.90 0.66 0.96
C PHE A 135 8.65 1.30 -0.20
N GLN A 136 8.93 2.60 -0.22
CA GLN A 136 9.65 3.27 -1.32
C GLN A 136 11.04 2.69 -1.58
N ASN A 137 11.63 2.07 -0.57
CA ASN A 137 12.96 1.45 -0.64
C ASN A 137 12.93 -0.06 -0.91
N ILE A 138 11.74 -0.65 -1.12
CA ILE A 138 11.60 -2.11 -1.31
C ILE A 138 11.51 -2.43 -2.80
N PRO A 139 12.36 -3.35 -3.30
CA PRO A 139 12.30 -3.76 -4.69
C PRO A 139 11.03 -4.58 -4.97
N ALA A 140 10.12 -4.07 -5.81
CA ALA A 140 8.84 -4.71 -6.10
C ALA A 140 8.94 -6.17 -6.57
N HIS A 141 10.04 -6.52 -7.29
CA HIS A 141 10.25 -7.90 -7.76
C HIS A 141 10.58 -8.87 -6.62
N ALA A 142 11.18 -8.39 -5.52
CA ALA A 142 11.51 -9.21 -4.37
C ALA A 142 10.27 -9.57 -3.53
N LEU A 143 9.23 -8.73 -3.55
CA LEU A 143 8.00 -8.95 -2.80
C LEU A 143 7.26 -10.24 -3.19
N LYS A 144 7.33 -10.64 -4.47
CA LYS A 144 6.62 -11.83 -4.99
C LYS A 144 7.27 -13.15 -4.63
N ASN A 145 8.51 -13.16 -4.23
CA ASN A 145 9.21 -14.39 -3.87
C ASN A 145 8.93 -14.73 -2.40
N LEU A 146 7.83 -15.43 -2.15
CA LEU A 146 7.42 -15.84 -0.80
C LEU A 146 8.34 -16.88 -0.16
N ALA A 147 9.16 -17.57 -0.94
CA ALA A 147 10.10 -18.59 -0.44
C ALA A 147 11.37 -17.99 0.16
N LYS A 148 11.59 -16.69 0.01
CA LYS A 148 12.76 -15.98 0.55
C LYS A 148 12.30 -14.85 1.48
N ASP A 149 13.01 -14.72 2.59
CA ASP A 149 12.93 -13.50 3.40
C ASP A 149 13.38 -12.31 2.56
N LEU A 150 12.76 -11.16 2.80
CA LEU A 150 13.21 -9.91 2.19
C LEU A 150 14.49 -9.49 2.88
N ASP A 151 15.58 -9.40 2.14
CA ASP A 151 16.86 -8.85 2.59
C ASP A 151 16.83 -7.30 2.53
N SER A 152 15.75 -6.75 3.07
CA SER A 152 15.51 -5.30 3.07
C SER A 152 14.56 -4.93 4.20
N ASP A 153 14.92 -3.91 4.95
CA ASP A 153 14.08 -3.35 5.99
C ASP A 153 13.16 -2.26 5.41
N VAL A 154 11.92 -2.21 5.86
CA VAL A 154 10.98 -1.15 5.47
C VAL A 154 11.17 0.06 6.35
N LEU A 155 11.50 1.22 5.76
CA LEU A 155 11.55 2.48 6.47
C LEU A 155 10.15 3.09 6.50
N VAL A 156 9.74 3.55 7.68
CA VAL A 156 8.41 4.14 7.93
C VAL A 156 8.56 5.56 8.43
N CYS A 157 7.91 6.52 7.76
CA CYS A 157 7.84 7.92 8.18
C CYS A 157 6.38 8.36 8.29
N ALA A 158 6.06 9.12 9.33
CA ALA A 158 4.72 9.72 9.51
C ALA A 158 4.72 10.80 10.58
N ASP A 159 3.88 11.82 10.41
CA ASP A 159 3.60 12.84 11.44
C ASP A 159 2.81 12.24 12.62
N ASP A 160 1.94 11.25 12.34
CA ASP A 160 1.16 10.53 13.35
C ASP A 160 1.89 9.25 13.80
N ARG A 161 2.39 9.26 15.04
CA ARG A 161 3.17 8.17 15.61
C ARG A 161 2.35 6.88 15.81
N ASP A 162 1.08 6.99 16.19
CA ASP A 162 0.21 5.84 16.43
C ASP A 162 -0.14 5.16 15.10
N ALA A 163 -0.36 5.95 14.04
CA ALA A 163 -0.51 5.43 12.70
C ALA A 163 0.76 4.73 12.20
N ALA A 164 1.94 5.31 12.45
CA ALA A 164 3.22 4.67 12.10
C ALA A 164 3.38 3.33 12.81
N GLU A 165 3.08 3.23 14.10
CA GLU A 165 3.18 1.99 14.88
C GLU A 165 2.21 0.92 14.35
N THR A 166 0.97 1.30 14.05
CA THR A 166 -0.03 0.41 13.42
C THR A 166 0.49 -0.15 12.08
N VAL A 167 1.09 0.71 11.25
CA VAL A 167 1.67 0.28 9.95
C VAL A 167 2.90 -0.60 10.16
N MET A 168 3.76 -0.30 11.12
CA MET A 168 4.91 -1.14 11.44
C MET A 168 4.49 -2.54 11.91
N GLU A 169 3.42 -2.65 12.71
CA GLU A 169 2.85 -3.96 13.08
C GLU A 169 2.33 -4.72 11.85
N LEU A 170 1.66 -4.02 10.94
CA LEU A 170 1.17 -4.59 9.68
C LEU A 170 2.32 -5.09 8.79
N ILE A 171 3.45 -4.37 8.73
CA ILE A 171 4.65 -4.74 7.99
C ILE A 171 5.28 -5.99 8.60
N ARG A 172 5.44 -6.04 9.93
CA ARG A 172 5.94 -7.24 10.63
C ARG A 172 5.01 -8.45 10.42
N GLY A 173 3.70 -8.20 10.41
CA GLY A 173 2.69 -9.22 10.12
C GLY A 173 2.79 -9.81 8.71
N ALA A 174 3.49 -9.15 7.79
CA ALA A 174 3.82 -9.66 6.45
C ALA A 174 5.21 -10.32 6.37
N GLY A 175 5.88 -10.53 7.51
CA GLY A 175 7.20 -11.16 7.57
C GLY A 175 8.35 -10.23 7.14
N MET A 176 8.17 -8.91 7.29
CA MET A 176 9.20 -7.91 6.96
C MET A 176 9.68 -7.17 8.22
N ASN A 177 10.96 -6.85 8.25
CA ASN A 177 11.49 -5.94 9.26
C ASN A 177 11.10 -4.48 8.93
N THR A 178 11.02 -3.65 9.98
CA THR A 178 10.65 -2.25 9.80
C THR A 178 11.23 -1.37 10.88
N TYR A 179 11.57 -0.14 10.53
CA TYR A 179 12.09 0.88 11.42
C TYR A 179 11.40 2.22 11.17
N TYR A 180 11.10 2.91 12.25
CA TYR A 180 10.62 4.29 12.17
C TYR A 180 11.79 5.21 11.82
N ALA A 181 11.63 5.99 10.76
CA ALA A 181 12.67 6.86 10.20
C ALA A 181 12.39 8.37 10.41
N GLY A 182 11.32 8.72 11.11
CA GLY A 182 10.95 10.11 11.44
C GLY A 182 9.65 10.57 10.77
N ASP A 183 9.44 11.86 10.83
CA ASP A 183 8.34 12.64 10.24
C ASP A 183 8.67 13.21 8.85
#